data_641c0e84625e7448be8f28f18d17132c
#
_entry.id   641c0e84625e7448be8f28f18d17132c
#
_cell.length_a   1.000
_cell.length_b   1.000
_cell.length_c   1.000
_cell.angle_alpha   90.00
_cell.angle_beta   90.00
_cell.angle_gamma   90.00
#
_symmetry.space_group_name_H-M   'P 1'
#
loop_
_entity.id
_entity.type
_entity.pdbx_description
1 polymer ?
#
loop_
_entity_poly.entity_id
_entity_poly.type
_entity_poly.pdbx_seq_one_letter_code
_entity_poly.pdbx_strand_id
1 'polypeptide(L)'
;AKYIAVSALEASFDVKSMAKTSTKVFILEVMGRHAGWIAAAGGLIEDYGIPVLLLFPEVDFDHDKFVKAVQAKVETHGYCTVVVSEGARNADGSFLAEQGTRDAFGHAQLGGVAPVVANMVKQALGYKFHWAVADYLQRAARHIASVSDLEQAYALGQAGVEMALAGKNAIMPTIERVSNNPYQWQVGSAALADVANVEKTMPLDFISEDGFGITQKCRDYLYPLIQGEAYPDYDDRGMPSYVVLKNELVDKKLDNFDL
;
A
#
# COMPACT_ATOMS: atom_id res chain seq x y z
N ALA A 1 -1.10 -3.64 4.20
CA ALA A 1 0.23 -3.39 4.82
C ALA A 1 1.10 -4.66 4.78
N LYS A 2 0.66 -5.76 5.41
CA LYS A 2 1.47 -7.00 5.55
C LYS A 2 1.97 -7.56 4.22
N TYR A 3 1.10 -7.65 3.21
CA TYR A 3 1.47 -8.13 1.88
C TYR A 3 2.66 -7.34 1.29
N ILE A 4 2.65 -6.02 1.37
CA ILE A 4 3.71 -5.17 0.83
C ILE A 4 5.00 -5.34 1.63
N ALA A 5 4.94 -5.33 2.96
CA ALA A 5 6.12 -5.54 3.80
C ALA A 5 6.80 -6.90 3.51
N VAL A 6 6.01 -7.98 3.48
CA VAL A 6 6.53 -9.33 3.20
C VAL A 6 7.07 -9.43 1.77
N SER A 7 6.32 -9.00 0.77
CA SER A 7 6.76 -9.07 -0.64
C SER A 7 8.02 -8.25 -0.91
N ALA A 8 8.12 -7.05 -0.33
CA ALA A 8 9.32 -6.23 -0.44
C ALA A 8 10.53 -6.88 0.25
N LEU A 9 10.32 -7.51 1.43
CA LEU A 9 11.38 -8.21 2.16
C LEU A 9 11.91 -9.40 1.36
N GLU A 10 11.02 -10.27 0.87
CA GLU A 10 11.40 -11.47 0.10
C GLU A 10 12.09 -11.11 -1.21
N ALA A 11 11.55 -10.16 -1.97
CA ALA A 11 12.19 -9.65 -3.18
C ALA A 11 13.56 -9.03 -2.92
N SER A 12 13.73 -8.38 -1.77
CA SER A 12 15.02 -7.81 -1.36
C SER A 12 16.07 -8.89 -1.09
N PHE A 13 15.69 -10.00 -0.48
CA PHE A 13 16.60 -11.13 -0.30
C PHE A 13 16.98 -11.79 -1.62
N ASP A 14 16.07 -11.89 -2.57
CA ASP A 14 16.37 -12.41 -3.90
C ASP A 14 17.40 -11.50 -4.62
N VAL A 15 17.15 -10.20 -4.65
CA VAL A 15 18.09 -9.23 -5.22
C VAL A 15 19.45 -9.24 -4.51
N LYS A 16 19.48 -9.30 -3.18
CA LYS A 16 20.71 -9.41 -2.39
C LYS A 16 21.55 -10.62 -2.82
N SER A 17 20.91 -11.75 -3.14
CA SER A 17 21.60 -12.98 -3.55
C SER A 17 22.39 -12.81 -4.86
N MET A 18 21.90 -11.96 -5.78
CA MET A 18 22.49 -11.74 -7.09
C MET A 18 23.24 -10.40 -7.24
N ALA A 19 23.23 -9.56 -6.22
CA ALA A 19 23.73 -8.17 -6.30
C ALA A 19 25.20 -8.02 -6.71
N LYS A 20 26.04 -9.02 -6.39
CA LYS A 20 27.47 -8.98 -6.76
C LYS A 20 27.71 -9.13 -8.26
N THR A 21 26.85 -9.89 -8.95
CA THR A 21 27.08 -10.28 -10.35
C THR A 21 26.04 -9.76 -11.32
N SER A 22 24.88 -9.29 -10.85
CA SER A 22 23.75 -8.96 -11.71
C SER A 22 22.97 -7.74 -11.22
N THR A 23 21.73 -7.94 -10.81
CA THR A 23 20.77 -6.90 -10.43
C THR A 23 21.14 -6.23 -9.12
N LYS A 24 21.11 -4.91 -9.12
CA LYS A 24 21.43 -4.09 -7.94
C LYS A 24 20.22 -3.35 -7.37
N VAL A 25 19.20 -3.13 -8.16
CA VAL A 25 18.02 -2.36 -7.73
C VAL A 25 16.76 -3.13 -8.05
N PHE A 26 15.87 -3.24 -7.08
CA PHE A 26 14.51 -3.73 -7.26
C PHE A 26 13.52 -2.62 -6.93
N ILE A 27 12.52 -2.45 -7.77
CA ILE A 27 11.48 -1.44 -7.60
C ILE A 27 10.13 -2.12 -7.48
N LEU A 28 9.42 -1.89 -6.38
CA LEU A 28 8.05 -2.37 -6.15
C LEU A 28 7.09 -1.20 -6.23
N GLU A 29 6.23 -1.20 -7.26
CA GLU A 29 5.13 -0.25 -7.34
C GLU A 29 3.94 -0.74 -6.53
N VAL A 30 3.35 0.19 -5.77
CA VAL A 30 2.20 -0.08 -4.91
C VAL A 30 1.09 0.93 -5.14
N MET A 31 -0.15 0.54 -4.84
CA MET A 31 -1.29 1.45 -4.88
C MET A 31 -1.12 2.60 -3.91
N GLY A 32 -1.75 3.73 -4.22
CA GLY A 32 -1.76 4.92 -3.38
C GLY A 32 -1.65 6.20 -4.22
N ARG A 33 -2.73 6.56 -4.92
CA ARG A 33 -2.73 7.72 -5.83
C ARG A 33 -2.47 9.04 -5.12
N HIS A 34 -3.04 9.22 -3.92
CA HIS A 34 -2.99 10.49 -3.20
C HIS A 34 -2.43 10.36 -1.78
N ALA A 35 -2.19 9.13 -1.31
CA ALA A 35 -1.67 8.88 0.03
C ALA A 35 -0.75 7.67 0.07
N GLY A 36 0.38 7.80 0.76
CA GLY A 36 1.48 6.86 0.81
C GLY A 36 1.38 5.77 1.88
N TRP A 37 0.21 5.54 2.48
CA TRP A 37 0.02 4.56 3.56
C TRP A 37 0.52 3.15 3.23
N ILE A 38 0.30 2.70 1.98
CA ILE A 38 0.72 1.37 1.52
C ILE A 38 2.23 1.36 1.27
N ALA A 39 2.78 2.40 0.66
CA ALA A 39 4.23 2.51 0.45
C ALA A 39 4.99 2.54 1.79
N ALA A 40 4.45 3.20 2.81
CA ALA A 40 5.03 3.25 4.15
C ALA A 40 5.21 1.86 4.76
N ALA A 41 4.32 0.91 4.48
CA ALA A 41 4.47 -0.48 4.95
C ALA A 41 5.75 -1.14 4.40
N GLY A 42 6.20 -0.76 3.21
CA GLY A 42 7.49 -1.20 2.67
C GLY A 42 8.69 -0.74 3.51
N GLY A 43 8.55 0.35 4.27
CA GLY A 43 9.60 0.86 5.14
C GLY A 43 9.91 -0.02 6.36
N LEU A 44 8.99 -0.90 6.74
CA LEU A 44 9.19 -1.84 7.86
C LEU A 44 10.35 -2.82 7.61
N ILE A 45 10.73 -3.04 6.35
CA ILE A 45 11.83 -3.94 6.02
C ILE A 45 13.22 -3.38 6.39
N GLU A 46 13.33 -2.08 6.63
CA GLU A 46 14.57 -1.47 7.08
C GLU A 46 15.02 -2.04 8.43
N ASP A 47 14.08 -2.41 9.31
CA ASP A 47 14.36 -3.02 10.61
C ASP A 47 14.98 -4.42 10.49
N TYR A 48 14.96 -5.02 9.30
CA TYR A 48 15.64 -6.27 8.93
C TYR A 48 16.98 -6.03 8.23
N GLY A 49 17.49 -4.81 8.25
CA GLY A 49 18.76 -4.44 7.63
C GLY A 49 18.70 -4.35 6.10
N ILE A 50 17.52 -4.18 5.52
CA ILE A 50 17.32 -4.02 4.08
C ILE A 50 17.49 -2.54 3.70
N PRO A 51 18.37 -2.21 2.73
CA PRO A 51 18.51 -0.86 2.20
C PRO A 51 17.29 -0.51 1.32
N VAL A 52 16.29 0.13 1.92
CA VAL A 52 15.06 0.52 1.24
C VAL A 52 14.98 2.03 1.08
N LEU A 53 14.37 2.49 -0.01
CA LEU A 53 13.91 3.86 -0.25
C LEU A 53 12.43 3.84 -0.59
N LEU A 54 11.70 4.82 -0.08
CA LEU A 54 10.25 4.95 -0.27
C LEU A 54 9.96 6.23 -1.04
N LEU A 55 9.05 6.16 -2.01
CA LEU A 55 8.57 7.33 -2.73
C LEU A 55 7.08 7.52 -2.46
N PHE A 56 6.74 8.65 -1.89
CA PHE A 56 5.41 8.99 -1.39
C PHE A 56 4.72 10.05 -2.24
N PRO A 57 3.37 10.04 -2.34
CA PRO A 57 2.61 11.14 -2.95
C PRO A 57 2.70 12.44 -2.16
N GLU A 58 2.97 12.37 -0.86
CA GLU A 58 3.07 13.52 0.07
C GLU A 58 4.40 14.27 -0.01
N VAL A 59 5.39 13.74 -0.74
CA VAL A 59 6.71 14.33 -0.88
C VAL A 59 6.99 14.61 -2.34
N ASP A 60 7.31 15.85 -2.66
CA ASP A 60 7.75 16.22 -4.01
C ASP A 60 8.99 15.43 -4.41
N PHE A 61 8.92 14.77 -5.56
CA PHE A 61 10.03 13.97 -6.06
C PHE A 61 11.18 14.85 -6.55
N ASP A 62 12.35 14.63 -5.99
CA ASP A 62 13.61 15.22 -6.41
C ASP A 62 14.49 14.15 -7.06
N HIS A 63 14.66 14.23 -8.38
CA HIS A 63 15.42 13.27 -9.18
C HIS A 63 16.87 13.11 -8.69
N ASP A 64 17.57 14.24 -8.45
CA ASP A 64 19.00 14.20 -8.11
C ASP A 64 19.22 13.66 -6.69
N LYS A 65 18.34 14.04 -5.78
CA LYS A 65 18.34 13.52 -4.41
C LYS A 65 18.05 12.01 -4.40
N PHE A 66 17.09 11.55 -5.17
CA PHE A 66 16.76 10.14 -5.32
C PHE A 66 17.93 9.33 -5.89
N VAL A 67 18.52 9.78 -7.00
CA VAL A 67 19.65 9.10 -7.63
C VAL A 67 20.83 8.98 -6.66
N LYS A 68 21.17 10.04 -5.93
CA LYS A 68 22.22 10.02 -4.90
C LYS A 68 21.88 9.03 -3.77
N ALA A 69 20.62 8.98 -3.33
CA ALA A 69 20.20 8.04 -2.29
C ALA A 69 20.31 6.58 -2.74
N VAL A 70 19.90 6.26 -3.97
CA VAL A 70 20.07 4.93 -4.57
C VAL A 70 21.56 4.57 -4.66
N GLN A 71 22.39 5.48 -5.17
CA GLN A 71 23.83 5.27 -5.28
C GLN A 71 24.45 4.96 -3.91
N ALA A 72 24.17 5.76 -2.90
CA ALA A 72 24.69 5.57 -1.54
C ALA A 72 24.28 4.22 -0.93
N LYS A 73 23.01 3.80 -1.11
CA LYS A 73 22.54 2.49 -0.64
C LYS A 73 23.26 1.35 -1.36
N VAL A 74 23.44 1.44 -2.69
CA VAL A 74 24.15 0.40 -3.47
C VAL A 74 25.62 0.35 -3.14
N GLU A 75 26.30 1.48 -2.96
CA GLU A 75 27.71 1.52 -2.57
C GLU A 75 27.95 0.92 -1.18
N THR A 76 27.03 1.16 -0.24
CA THR A 76 27.16 0.69 1.14
C THR A 76 26.76 -0.79 1.30
N HIS A 77 25.68 -1.22 0.64
CA HIS A 77 25.06 -2.52 0.88
C HIS A 77 25.17 -3.49 -0.30
N GLY A 78 25.60 -3.01 -1.47
CA GLY A 78 25.66 -3.77 -2.72
C GLY A 78 24.37 -3.78 -3.53
N TYR A 79 23.24 -3.37 -2.95
CA TYR A 79 21.93 -3.33 -3.59
C TYR A 79 21.02 -2.29 -2.93
N CYS A 80 19.86 -2.02 -3.56
CA CYS A 80 18.82 -1.15 -3.03
C CYS A 80 17.44 -1.66 -3.44
N THR A 81 16.50 -1.60 -2.54
CA THR A 81 15.06 -1.79 -2.82
C THR A 81 14.36 -0.43 -2.81
N VAL A 82 13.50 -0.20 -3.78
CA VAL A 82 12.64 1.00 -3.84
C VAL A 82 11.19 0.55 -3.78
N VAL A 83 10.41 1.11 -2.86
CA VAL A 83 8.96 0.94 -2.87
C VAL A 83 8.35 2.28 -3.25
N VAL A 84 7.64 2.31 -4.37
CA VAL A 84 7.11 3.55 -4.93
C VAL A 84 5.59 3.51 -4.99
N SER A 85 4.94 4.53 -4.45
CA SER A 85 3.50 4.73 -4.64
C SER A 85 3.21 5.15 -6.08
N GLU A 86 2.17 4.58 -6.70
CA GLU A 86 1.71 4.98 -8.05
C GLU A 86 1.44 6.48 -8.17
N GLY A 87 1.14 7.13 -7.04
CA GLY A 87 0.84 8.55 -6.94
C GLY A 87 2.05 9.45 -6.66
N ALA A 88 3.29 8.95 -6.74
CA ALA A 88 4.48 9.78 -6.60
C ALA A 88 4.48 10.94 -7.63
N ARG A 89 4.83 12.16 -7.19
CA ARG A 89 4.62 13.40 -7.94
C ARG A 89 5.89 14.23 -8.05
N ASN A 90 5.96 14.97 -9.15
CA ASN A 90 6.92 16.06 -9.31
C ASN A 90 6.51 17.28 -8.47
N ALA A 91 7.43 18.23 -8.28
CA ALA A 91 7.18 19.47 -7.55
C ALA A 91 6.10 20.38 -8.19
N ASP A 92 5.79 20.18 -9.46
CA ASP A 92 4.70 20.88 -10.16
C ASP A 92 3.32 20.21 -9.95
N GLY A 93 3.27 19.13 -9.16
CA GLY A 93 2.07 18.36 -8.86
C GLY A 93 1.69 17.31 -9.91
N SER A 94 2.40 17.22 -11.04
CA SER A 94 2.20 16.16 -12.03
C SER A 94 2.67 14.80 -11.50
N PHE A 95 1.96 13.73 -11.87
CA PHE A 95 2.40 12.37 -11.50
C PHE A 95 3.64 11.97 -12.29
N LEU A 96 4.56 11.24 -11.67
CA LEU A 96 5.77 10.72 -12.35
C LEU A 96 5.44 9.82 -13.55
N ALA A 97 4.29 9.15 -13.53
CA ALA A 97 3.84 8.21 -14.56
C ALA A 97 2.61 8.69 -15.35
N GLU A 98 2.35 9.98 -15.40
CA GLU A 98 1.18 10.52 -16.10
C GLU A 98 1.27 10.29 -17.61
N GLN A 99 0.24 9.62 -18.17
CA GLN A 99 0.16 9.33 -19.63
C GLN A 99 -0.71 10.32 -20.42
N GLY A 100 -1.19 11.38 -19.80
CA GLY A 100 -2.02 12.41 -20.46
C GLY A 100 -3.46 11.97 -20.78
N THR A 101 -3.86 10.73 -20.47
CA THR A 101 -5.24 10.24 -20.60
C THR A 101 -5.97 10.28 -19.26
N ARG A 102 -7.31 10.41 -19.30
CA ARG A 102 -8.16 10.43 -18.12
C ARG A 102 -9.19 9.29 -18.18
N ASP A 103 -9.53 8.73 -17.02
CA ASP A 103 -10.61 7.76 -16.91
C ASP A 103 -11.99 8.43 -17.00
N ALA A 104 -13.06 7.60 -16.99
CA ALA A 104 -14.45 8.09 -17.06
C ALA A 104 -14.87 9.01 -15.92
N PHE A 105 -14.11 9.07 -14.83
CA PHE A 105 -14.34 9.94 -13.68
C PHE A 105 -13.44 11.17 -13.67
N GLY A 106 -12.62 11.37 -14.71
CA GLY A 106 -11.72 12.52 -14.86
C GLY A 106 -10.36 12.36 -14.16
N HIS A 107 -10.03 11.20 -13.59
CA HIS A 107 -8.73 10.94 -12.99
C HIS A 107 -7.67 10.66 -14.05
N ALA A 108 -6.44 11.16 -13.82
CA ALA A 108 -5.31 10.86 -14.68
C ALA A 108 -5.05 9.34 -14.74
N GLN A 109 -4.95 8.81 -15.96
CA GLN A 109 -4.55 7.40 -16.15
C GLN A 109 -3.04 7.31 -15.97
N LEU A 110 -2.60 6.48 -15.02
CA LEU A 110 -1.19 6.29 -14.69
C LEU A 110 -0.65 5.07 -15.46
N GLY A 111 0.50 5.26 -16.11
CA GLY A 111 1.12 4.24 -16.96
C GLY A 111 2.10 3.32 -16.27
N GLY A 112 2.12 3.31 -14.93
CA GLY A 112 3.08 2.58 -14.12
C GLY A 112 4.33 3.41 -13.81
N VAL A 113 4.56 3.66 -12.53
CA VAL A 113 5.68 4.48 -12.05
C VAL A 113 6.98 3.68 -11.94
N ALA A 114 6.89 2.36 -11.68
CA ALA A 114 8.07 1.52 -11.50
C ALA A 114 9.01 1.53 -12.73
N PRO A 115 8.54 1.36 -13.98
CA PRO A 115 9.41 1.45 -15.15
C PRO A 115 10.02 2.85 -15.34
N VAL A 116 9.32 3.93 -14.96
CA VAL A 116 9.84 5.29 -15.01
C VAL A 116 11.03 5.44 -14.06
N VAL A 117 10.84 5.07 -12.78
CA VAL A 117 11.90 5.09 -11.76
C VAL A 117 13.08 4.18 -12.13
N ALA A 118 12.78 2.99 -12.67
CA ALA A 118 13.80 2.05 -13.13
C ALA A 118 14.67 2.64 -14.24
N ASN A 119 14.08 3.32 -15.20
CA ASN A 119 14.80 3.99 -16.28
C ASN A 119 15.66 5.16 -15.77
N MET A 120 15.18 5.93 -14.78
CA MET A 120 16.00 6.96 -14.13
C MET A 120 17.28 6.37 -13.52
N VAL A 121 17.13 5.28 -12.75
CA VAL A 121 18.28 4.57 -12.16
C VAL A 121 19.26 4.08 -13.22
N LYS A 122 18.76 3.49 -14.32
CA LYS A 122 19.60 2.99 -15.40
C LYS A 122 20.35 4.11 -16.11
N GLN A 123 19.68 5.20 -16.43
CA GLN A 123 20.28 6.32 -17.15
C GLN A 123 21.34 7.04 -16.31
N ALA A 124 21.06 7.25 -15.03
CA ALA A 124 21.95 8.00 -14.15
C ALA A 124 23.14 7.16 -13.63
N LEU A 125 22.91 5.88 -13.28
CA LEU A 125 23.87 5.05 -12.55
C LEU A 125 24.33 3.80 -13.32
N GLY A 126 23.68 3.45 -14.42
CA GLY A 126 24.00 2.23 -15.19
C GLY A 126 23.66 0.91 -14.46
N TYR A 127 23.00 0.95 -13.32
CA TYR A 127 22.68 -0.24 -12.54
C TYR A 127 21.64 -1.11 -13.25
N LYS A 128 21.86 -2.43 -13.18
CA LYS A 128 20.83 -3.40 -13.60
C LYS A 128 19.73 -3.44 -12.55
N PHE A 129 18.50 -3.43 -13.03
CA PHE A 129 17.30 -3.41 -12.21
C PHE A 129 16.29 -4.48 -12.61
N HIS A 130 15.37 -4.76 -11.70
CA HIS A 130 14.07 -5.38 -11.96
C HIS A 130 12.99 -4.60 -11.24
N TRP A 131 11.77 -4.74 -11.68
CA TRP A 131 10.60 -4.13 -11.05
C TRP A 131 9.39 -5.05 -11.09
N ALA A 132 8.47 -4.82 -10.17
CA ALA A 132 7.16 -5.45 -10.13
C ALA A 132 6.10 -4.43 -9.75
N VAL A 133 4.87 -4.69 -10.19
CA VAL A 133 3.69 -3.94 -9.79
C VAL A 133 2.83 -4.84 -8.92
N ALA A 134 2.55 -4.44 -7.69
CA ALA A 134 1.71 -5.22 -6.78
C ALA A 134 0.24 -5.19 -7.21
N ASP A 135 -0.22 -4.10 -7.79
CA ASP A 135 -1.56 -3.89 -8.32
C ASP A 135 -2.65 -4.51 -7.43
N TYR A 136 -3.61 -5.22 -7.97
CA TYR A 136 -4.70 -5.83 -7.20
C TYR A 136 -4.26 -6.97 -6.27
N LEU A 137 -3.08 -7.56 -6.48
CA LEU A 137 -2.57 -8.60 -5.59
C LEU A 137 -2.45 -8.12 -4.14
N GLN A 138 -2.03 -6.86 -3.92
CA GLN A 138 -1.87 -6.29 -2.59
C GLN A 138 -3.16 -6.20 -1.76
N ARG A 139 -4.33 -6.22 -2.40
CA ARG A 139 -5.63 -6.21 -1.72
C ARG A 139 -6.40 -7.53 -1.84
N ALA A 140 -5.98 -8.43 -2.72
CA ALA A 140 -6.64 -9.71 -2.98
C ALA A 140 -5.92 -10.90 -2.35
N ALA A 141 -4.64 -10.77 -1.99
CA ALA A 141 -3.78 -11.86 -1.51
C ALA A 141 -4.13 -12.29 -0.09
N ARG A 142 -5.21 -13.08 0.06
CA ARG A 142 -5.71 -13.56 1.35
C ARG A 142 -4.72 -14.47 2.10
N HIS A 143 -3.78 -15.08 1.38
CA HIS A 143 -2.73 -15.95 1.94
C HIS A 143 -1.64 -15.18 2.71
N ILE A 144 -1.57 -13.85 2.57
CA ILE A 144 -0.71 -12.97 3.36
C ILE A 144 -1.59 -11.91 4.02
N ALA A 145 -2.34 -12.28 5.04
CA ALA A 145 -3.18 -11.38 5.82
C ALA A 145 -2.79 -11.45 7.29
N SER A 146 -2.88 -10.33 8.00
CA SER A 146 -2.70 -10.30 9.44
C SER A 146 -4.00 -10.66 10.17
N VAL A 147 -3.89 -11.23 11.36
CA VAL A 147 -5.03 -11.46 12.24
C VAL A 147 -5.70 -10.14 12.60
N SER A 148 -4.90 -9.11 12.95
CA SER A 148 -5.43 -7.78 13.28
C SER A 148 -6.30 -7.19 12.18
N ASP A 149 -5.86 -7.26 10.92
CA ASP A 149 -6.58 -6.70 9.78
C ASP A 149 -7.90 -7.48 9.51
N LEU A 150 -7.83 -8.82 9.61
CA LEU A 150 -9.00 -9.68 9.42
C LEU A 150 -10.06 -9.47 10.50
N GLU A 151 -9.65 -9.45 11.79
CA GLU A 151 -10.56 -9.23 12.91
C GLU A 151 -11.24 -7.87 12.83
N GLN A 152 -10.49 -6.83 12.49
CA GLN A 152 -11.04 -5.48 12.31
C GLN A 152 -12.02 -5.42 11.14
N ALA A 153 -11.69 -6.02 10.00
CA ALA A 153 -12.58 -6.06 8.84
C ALA A 153 -13.88 -6.81 9.16
N TYR A 154 -13.79 -7.93 9.87
CA TYR A 154 -14.95 -8.70 10.29
C TYR A 154 -15.85 -7.91 11.27
N ALA A 155 -15.26 -7.28 12.27
CA ALA A 155 -15.97 -6.47 13.26
C ALA A 155 -16.70 -5.29 12.61
N LEU A 156 -16.08 -4.63 11.62
CA LEU A 156 -16.74 -3.55 10.87
C LEU A 156 -17.90 -4.06 10.04
N GLY A 157 -17.77 -5.23 9.40
CA GLY A 157 -18.87 -5.85 8.65
C GLY A 157 -20.07 -6.16 9.54
N GLN A 158 -19.81 -6.76 10.71
CA GLN A 158 -20.86 -7.03 11.72
C GLN A 158 -21.49 -5.74 12.22
N ALA A 159 -20.71 -4.76 12.61
CA ALA A 159 -21.19 -3.47 13.09
C ALA A 159 -22.03 -2.73 12.06
N GLY A 160 -21.70 -2.83 10.77
CA GLY A 160 -22.49 -2.24 9.69
C GLY A 160 -23.92 -2.79 9.65
N VAL A 161 -24.08 -4.11 9.80
CA VAL A 161 -25.38 -4.76 9.86
C VAL A 161 -26.16 -4.36 11.14
N GLU A 162 -25.50 -4.40 12.29
CA GLU A 162 -26.12 -4.02 13.58
C GLU A 162 -26.60 -2.57 13.59
N MET A 163 -25.79 -1.66 13.04
CA MET A 163 -26.13 -0.25 12.91
C MET A 163 -27.33 -0.04 11.97
N ALA A 164 -27.37 -0.76 10.84
CA ALA A 164 -28.50 -0.70 9.91
C ALA A 164 -29.80 -1.20 10.57
N LEU A 165 -29.75 -2.33 11.30
CA LEU A 165 -30.88 -2.86 12.04
C LEU A 165 -31.36 -1.92 13.17
N ALA A 166 -30.44 -1.16 13.76
CA ALA A 166 -30.74 -0.12 14.75
C ALA A 166 -31.28 1.18 14.13
N GLY A 167 -31.54 1.21 12.82
CA GLY A 167 -32.07 2.36 12.09
C GLY A 167 -31.10 3.50 11.87
N LYS A 168 -29.78 3.30 12.09
CA LYS A 168 -28.78 4.29 11.78
C LYS A 168 -28.60 4.39 10.26
N ASN A 169 -28.51 5.61 9.75
CA ASN A 169 -28.39 5.89 8.33
C ASN A 169 -27.29 6.91 8.08
N ALA A 170 -26.75 6.94 6.86
CA ALA A 170 -25.73 7.86 6.42
C ALA A 170 -24.46 7.85 7.31
N ILE A 171 -24.08 6.69 7.82
CA ILE A 171 -22.88 6.47 8.64
C ILE A 171 -22.00 5.36 8.06
N MET A 172 -20.74 5.37 8.44
CA MET A 172 -19.76 4.33 8.15
C MET A 172 -19.16 3.82 9.49
N PRO A 173 -19.16 2.49 9.75
CA PRO A 173 -18.40 1.94 10.88
C PRO A 173 -16.90 2.25 10.71
N THR A 174 -16.23 2.59 11.80
CA THR A 174 -14.80 2.93 11.81
C THR A 174 -14.04 2.13 12.85
N ILE A 175 -12.72 1.96 12.63
CA ILE A 175 -11.81 1.50 13.68
C ILE A 175 -11.25 2.72 14.39
N GLU A 176 -11.51 2.81 15.68
CA GLU A 176 -10.91 3.80 16.57
C GLU A 176 -9.77 3.16 17.34
N ARG A 177 -8.56 3.67 17.13
CA ARG A 177 -7.39 3.22 17.87
C ARG A 177 -7.37 3.86 19.25
N VAL A 178 -7.41 3.01 20.29
CA VAL A 178 -7.43 3.44 21.70
C VAL A 178 -6.03 3.53 22.26
N SER A 179 -5.14 2.56 21.92
CA SER A 179 -3.76 2.49 22.41
C SER A 179 -2.84 1.83 21.38
N ASN A 180 -1.56 2.20 21.39
CA ASN A 180 -0.53 1.57 20.58
C ASN A 180 0.20 0.43 21.31
N ASN A 181 0.37 0.55 22.63
CA ASN A 181 1.11 -0.45 23.42
C ASN A 181 0.48 -0.63 24.82
N PRO A 182 -0.25 -1.75 25.06
CA PRO A 182 -0.63 -2.72 24.05
C PRO A 182 -1.58 -2.13 22.99
N TYR A 183 -1.58 -2.68 21.78
CA TYR A 183 -2.50 -2.23 20.73
C TYR A 183 -3.94 -2.57 21.14
N GLN A 184 -4.77 -1.54 21.19
CA GLN A 184 -6.20 -1.67 21.50
C GLN A 184 -7.01 -0.81 20.52
N TRP A 185 -8.14 -1.34 20.12
CA TRP A 185 -9.07 -0.69 19.21
C TRP A 185 -10.52 -0.98 19.58
N GLN A 186 -11.41 -0.17 19.09
CA GLN A 186 -12.86 -0.37 19.21
C GLN A 186 -13.55 0.03 17.92
N VAL A 187 -14.80 -0.40 17.75
CA VAL A 187 -15.65 0.04 16.65
C VAL A 187 -16.28 1.37 17.01
N GLY A 188 -16.11 2.35 16.13
CA GLY A 188 -16.80 3.62 16.17
C GLY A 188 -17.68 3.84 14.94
N SER A 189 -18.04 5.08 14.67
CA SER A 189 -18.77 5.45 13.46
C SER A 189 -18.44 6.88 13.03
N ALA A 190 -18.47 7.13 11.72
CA ALA A 190 -18.34 8.47 11.14
C ALA A 190 -19.56 8.76 10.25
N ALA A 191 -19.97 10.01 10.16
CA ALA A 191 -20.99 10.42 9.20
C ALA A 191 -20.43 10.32 7.77
N LEU A 192 -21.20 9.81 6.82
CA LEU A 192 -20.75 9.72 5.43
C LEU A 192 -20.41 11.09 4.83
N ALA A 193 -21.09 12.14 5.27
CA ALA A 193 -20.79 13.51 4.85
C ALA A 193 -19.37 13.98 5.21
N ASP A 194 -18.79 13.43 6.29
CA ASP A 194 -17.46 13.81 6.78
C ASP A 194 -16.35 13.00 6.10
N VAL A 195 -16.67 11.90 5.44
CA VAL A 195 -15.69 10.99 4.83
C VAL A 195 -15.80 10.91 3.31
N ALA A 196 -16.97 11.17 2.74
CA ALA A 196 -17.16 11.12 1.29
C ALA A 196 -16.37 12.21 0.59
N ASN A 197 -15.56 11.83 -0.41
CA ASN A 197 -14.67 12.70 -1.17
C ASN A 197 -13.61 13.44 -0.31
N VAL A 198 -13.33 12.95 0.90
CA VAL A 198 -12.26 13.45 1.76
C VAL A 198 -11.12 12.43 1.77
N GLU A 199 -9.94 12.87 1.35
CA GLU A 199 -8.73 12.05 1.35
C GLU A 199 -7.97 12.22 2.67
N LYS A 200 -7.63 11.10 3.30
CA LYS A 200 -6.76 11.08 4.47
C LYS A 200 -5.32 10.82 4.03
N THR A 201 -4.57 11.89 3.78
CA THR A 201 -3.14 11.80 3.49
C THR A 201 -2.35 11.29 4.70
N MET A 202 -1.17 10.74 4.46
CA MET A 202 -0.27 10.32 5.52
C MET A 202 0.34 11.54 6.22
N PRO A 203 0.39 11.59 7.57
CA PRO A 203 1.03 12.69 8.28
C PRO A 203 2.51 12.83 7.90
N LEU A 204 2.96 14.06 7.66
CA LEU A 204 4.37 14.30 7.27
C LEU A 204 5.36 13.85 8.36
N ASP A 205 4.97 13.85 9.62
CA ASP A 205 5.80 13.37 10.72
C ASP A 205 5.93 11.82 10.77
N PHE A 206 5.26 11.11 9.85
CA PHE A 206 5.47 9.69 9.59
C PHE A 206 6.60 9.43 8.59
N ILE A 207 6.98 10.45 7.82
CA ILE A 207 8.03 10.38 6.81
C ILE A 207 9.34 10.88 7.43
N SER A 208 10.45 10.20 7.14
CA SER A 208 11.78 10.62 7.60
C SER A 208 12.19 11.96 6.97
N GLU A 209 13.09 12.68 7.63
CA GLU A 209 13.54 14.02 7.22
C GLU A 209 14.14 14.04 5.80
N ASP A 210 14.77 12.93 5.38
CA ASP A 210 15.30 12.78 4.04
C ASP A 210 14.22 12.55 2.96
N GLY A 211 12.97 12.28 3.37
CA GLY A 211 11.82 12.05 2.48
C GLY A 211 11.76 10.64 1.90
N PHE A 212 12.68 9.73 2.24
CA PHE A 212 12.80 8.40 1.63
C PHE A 212 12.58 7.24 2.60
N GLY A 213 12.19 7.50 3.81
CA GLY A 213 11.96 6.49 4.85
C GLY A 213 10.76 6.78 5.71
N ILE A 214 10.57 5.98 6.76
CA ILE A 214 9.52 6.17 7.78
C ILE A 214 10.13 6.42 9.14
N THR A 215 9.44 7.23 9.95
CA THR A 215 9.82 7.51 11.34
C THR A 215 9.41 6.38 12.29
N GLN A 216 9.91 6.42 13.53
CA GLN A 216 9.46 5.51 14.58
C GLN A 216 7.95 5.63 14.84
N LYS A 217 7.41 6.82 14.74
CA LYS A 217 5.96 7.08 14.89
C LYS A 217 5.13 6.32 13.84
N CYS A 218 5.61 6.26 12.60
CA CYS A 218 4.99 5.46 11.55
C CYS A 218 5.10 3.96 11.83
N ARG A 219 6.27 3.49 12.30
CA ARG A 219 6.47 2.08 12.71
C ARG A 219 5.51 1.68 13.82
N ASP A 220 5.39 2.50 14.84
CA ASP A 220 4.46 2.27 15.97
C ASP A 220 2.99 2.21 15.51
N TYR A 221 2.67 2.94 14.44
CA TYR A 221 1.35 2.87 13.82
C TYR A 221 1.16 1.59 13.01
N LEU A 222 2.15 1.17 12.22
CA LEU A 222 2.02 0.08 11.26
C LEU A 222 2.20 -1.32 11.87
N TYR A 223 3.13 -1.48 12.83
CA TYR A 223 3.45 -2.79 13.37
C TYR A 223 2.26 -3.55 13.96
N PRO A 224 1.34 -2.94 14.72
CA PRO A 224 0.16 -3.64 15.21
C PRO A 224 -0.76 -4.16 14.09
N LEU A 225 -0.80 -3.47 12.96
CA LEU A 225 -1.68 -3.82 11.84
C LEU A 225 -1.20 -5.04 11.04
N ILE A 226 0.06 -5.41 11.16
CA ILE A 226 0.63 -6.57 10.43
C ILE A 226 0.78 -7.81 11.32
N GLN A 227 0.29 -7.77 12.56
CA GLN A 227 0.48 -8.86 13.52
C GLN A 227 -0.43 -10.07 13.27
N GLY A 228 0.12 -11.24 13.54
CA GLY A 228 -0.55 -12.53 13.44
C GLY A 228 -0.70 -13.03 11.99
N GLU A 229 -0.88 -14.33 11.86
CA GLU A 229 -1.04 -15.04 10.58
C GLU A 229 -2.48 -15.53 10.44
N ALA A 230 -3.20 -15.02 9.43
CA ALA A 230 -4.57 -15.41 9.16
C ALA A 230 -4.66 -16.12 7.80
N TYR A 231 -4.23 -17.40 7.76
CA TYR A 231 -4.28 -18.19 6.54
C TYR A 231 -5.74 -18.56 6.18
N PRO A 232 -6.07 -18.63 4.88
CA PRO A 232 -7.29 -19.29 4.45
C PRO A 232 -7.17 -20.81 4.64
N ASP A 233 -8.30 -21.52 4.70
CA ASP A 233 -8.30 -22.97 4.56
C ASP A 233 -7.86 -23.35 3.14
N TYR A 234 -7.22 -24.52 3.01
CA TYR A 234 -6.79 -25.05 1.71
C TYR A 234 -7.52 -26.37 1.43
N ASP A 235 -7.86 -26.59 0.16
CA ASP A 235 -8.42 -27.86 -0.30
C ASP A 235 -7.33 -28.93 -0.52
N ASP A 236 -7.74 -30.16 -0.79
CA ASP A 236 -6.82 -31.31 -1.01
C ASP A 236 -5.91 -31.12 -2.24
N ARG A 237 -6.17 -30.14 -3.08
CA ARG A 237 -5.36 -29.80 -4.25
C ARG A 237 -4.37 -28.66 -3.97
N GLY A 238 -4.35 -28.15 -2.73
CA GLY A 238 -3.46 -27.06 -2.31
C GLY A 238 -3.93 -25.66 -2.74
N MET A 239 -5.20 -25.49 -3.09
CA MET A 239 -5.77 -24.19 -3.42
C MET A 239 -6.60 -23.63 -2.25
N PRO A 240 -6.58 -22.30 -2.02
CA PRO A 240 -7.40 -21.69 -0.98
C PRO A 240 -8.88 -21.97 -1.21
N SER A 241 -9.55 -22.42 -0.14
CA SER A 241 -10.99 -22.70 -0.15
C SER A 241 -11.76 -21.47 0.33
N TYR A 242 -12.62 -20.94 -0.51
CA TYR A 242 -13.45 -19.78 -0.18
C TYR A 242 -14.91 -20.12 -0.22
N VAL A 243 -15.66 -19.60 0.74
CA VAL A 243 -17.13 -19.64 0.70
C VAL A 243 -17.60 -18.64 -0.36
N VAL A 244 -18.27 -19.16 -1.38
CA VAL A 244 -18.90 -18.35 -2.41
C VAL A 244 -20.40 -18.23 -2.11
N LEU A 245 -20.82 -17.03 -1.72
CA LEU A 245 -22.24 -16.76 -1.48
C LEU A 245 -22.95 -16.65 -2.82
N LYS A 246 -24.16 -17.23 -2.89
CA LYS A 246 -25.03 -17.03 -4.05
C LYS A 246 -25.49 -15.57 -4.08
N ASN A 247 -25.26 -14.92 -5.22
CA ASN A 247 -25.79 -13.59 -5.48
C ASN A 247 -27.16 -13.75 -6.19
N GLU A 248 -28.21 -13.93 -5.39
CA GLU A 248 -29.58 -14.07 -5.90
C GLU A 248 -30.22 -12.68 -5.95
N LEU A 249 -30.65 -12.28 -7.14
CA LEU A 249 -31.40 -11.05 -7.29
C LEU A 249 -32.79 -11.25 -6.70
N VAL A 250 -33.23 -10.32 -5.86
CA VAL A 250 -34.60 -10.27 -5.40
C VAL A 250 -35.53 -9.79 -6.52
N ASP A 251 -36.80 -10.19 -6.49
CA ASP A 251 -37.79 -9.71 -7.44
C ASP A 251 -37.86 -8.19 -7.41
N LYS A 252 -37.84 -7.59 -8.58
CA LYS A 252 -37.90 -6.16 -8.75
C LYS A 252 -39.26 -5.64 -8.32
N LYS A 253 -39.29 -4.73 -7.36
CA LYS A 253 -40.53 -4.16 -6.80
C LYS A 253 -40.86 -2.77 -7.35
N LEU A 254 -39.89 -2.10 -7.94
CA LEU A 254 -40.03 -0.77 -8.51
C LEU A 254 -39.82 -0.83 -10.02
N ASP A 255 -40.38 0.12 -10.75
CA ASP A 255 -40.14 0.31 -12.18
C ASP A 255 -38.66 0.56 -12.49
N ASN A 256 -38.30 0.40 -13.77
CA ASN A 256 -36.95 0.75 -14.19
C ASN A 256 -36.70 2.23 -13.95
N PHE A 257 -35.55 2.54 -13.43
CA PHE A 257 -35.07 3.92 -13.38
C PHE A 257 -34.50 4.26 -14.76
N ASP A 258 -35.16 5.16 -15.45
CA ASP A 258 -34.67 5.72 -16.72
C ASP A 258 -33.84 6.97 -16.38
N LEU A 259 -32.57 6.98 -16.84
CA LEU A 259 -31.63 8.08 -16.68
C LEU A 259 -31.90 9.17 -17.71
#